data_ddd2faa7b056e8ae8dd7ef15bfaec0d0
#
_entry.id   ddd2faa7b056e8ae8dd7ef15bfaec0d0
#
_cell.length_a   1.000
_cell.length_b   1.000
_cell.length_c   1.000
_cell.angle_alpha   90.00
_cell.angle_beta   90.00
_cell.angle_gamma   90.00
#
_symmetry.space_group_name_H-M   'P 1'
#
loop_
_entity.id
_entity.type
_entity.pdbx_description
1 polymer ?
#
loop_
_entity_poly.entity_id
_entity_poly.type
_entity_poly.pdbx_seq_one_letter_code
_entity_poly.pdbx_strand_id
1 'polypeptide(L)'
;MSEPSQFQAPVGTHDVLAPESAQWEGLLSTFADWAHRYGFSLVITPVFEDVGVFHRGIGEASDVARKEMYVFKDRGDRTYALRPEGTAPIVRAFIQHQPT
;
A
#
# COMPACT_ATOMS: atom_id res chain seq x y z
N MET A 1 14.82 -33.94 -9.62
CA MET A 1 14.58 -32.46 -9.74
C MET A 1 13.18 -32.23 -10.21
N SER A 2 12.42 -31.48 -9.45
CA SER A 2 11.10 -31.05 -9.89
C SER A 2 11.23 -29.96 -10.95
N GLU A 3 10.34 -29.97 -11.92
CA GLU A 3 10.28 -28.94 -12.93
C GLU A 3 9.93 -27.61 -12.25
N PRO A 4 10.46 -26.47 -12.75
CA PRO A 4 10.07 -25.17 -12.21
C PRO A 4 8.57 -24.96 -12.36
N SER A 5 7.98 -24.32 -11.35
CA SER A 5 6.56 -24.00 -11.41
C SER A 5 6.25 -23.16 -12.64
N GLN A 6 5.11 -23.45 -13.28
CA GLN A 6 4.63 -22.66 -14.41
C GLN A 6 4.38 -21.21 -14.01
N PHE A 7 3.99 -20.97 -12.77
CA PHE A 7 3.72 -19.65 -12.25
C PHE A 7 4.84 -19.22 -11.31
N GLN A 8 5.25 -17.97 -11.45
CA GLN A 8 6.28 -17.38 -10.63
C GLN A 8 5.78 -16.04 -10.14
N ALA A 9 6.48 -15.45 -9.14
CA ALA A 9 6.16 -14.11 -8.68
C ALA A 9 6.27 -13.13 -9.85
N PRO A 10 5.37 -12.14 -9.93
CA PRO A 10 5.43 -11.16 -11.01
C PRO A 10 6.77 -10.43 -11.05
N VAL A 11 7.14 -9.99 -12.24
CA VAL A 11 8.38 -9.24 -12.44
C VAL A 11 8.40 -8.02 -11.51
N GLY A 12 9.52 -7.83 -10.82
CA GLY A 12 9.68 -6.73 -9.87
C GLY A 12 9.20 -7.05 -8.46
N THR A 13 8.72 -8.29 -8.24
CA THR A 13 8.30 -8.73 -6.92
C THR A 13 9.11 -9.95 -6.49
N HIS A 14 9.07 -10.23 -5.19
CA HIS A 14 9.67 -11.44 -4.67
C HIS A 14 8.95 -11.86 -3.39
N ASP A 15 9.03 -13.14 -3.09
CA ASP A 15 8.47 -13.68 -1.86
C ASP A 15 9.51 -13.55 -0.74
N VAL A 16 9.05 -13.23 0.45
CA VAL A 16 9.89 -13.19 1.64
C VAL A 16 9.55 -14.41 2.50
N LEU A 17 10.46 -15.34 2.60
CA LEU A 17 10.28 -16.61 3.31
C LEU A 17 11.36 -16.75 4.36
N ALA A 18 11.22 -17.76 5.23
CA ALA A 18 12.26 -18.06 6.20
C ALA A 18 13.55 -18.49 5.48
N PRO A 19 14.74 -18.11 5.95
CA PRO A 19 15.01 -17.38 7.20
C PRO A 19 14.86 -15.85 7.10
N GLU A 20 14.79 -15.30 5.91
CA GLU A 20 14.75 -13.82 5.73
C GLU A 20 13.56 -13.20 6.45
N SER A 21 12.40 -13.88 6.46
CA SER A 21 11.18 -13.33 7.09
C SER A 21 11.36 -13.05 8.58
N ALA A 22 12.25 -13.79 9.26
CA ALA A 22 12.53 -13.53 10.68
C ALA A 22 13.16 -12.14 10.89
N GLN A 23 14.00 -11.72 9.96
CA GLN A 23 14.60 -10.38 10.02
C GLN A 23 13.54 -9.30 9.85
N TRP A 24 12.59 -9.50 8.94
CA TRP A 24 11.47 -8.58 8.75
C TRP A 24 10.60 -8.50 9.99
N GLU A 25 10.28 -9.63 10.60
CA GLU A 25 9.49 -9.66 11.83
C GLU A 25 10.18 -8.88 12.95
N GLY A 26 11.49 -9.06 13.09
CA GLY A 26 12.26 -8.32 14.09
C GLY A 26 12.25 -6.82 13.86
N LEU A 27 12.43 -6.41 12.60
CA LEU A 27 12.40 -4.98 12.25
C LEU A 27 11.03 -4.37 12.51
N LEU A 28 9.96 -5.04 12.09
CA LEU A 28 8.60 -4.55 12.29
C LEU A 28 8.25 -4.46 13.77
N SER A 29 8.65 -5.45 14.55
CA SER A 29 8.40 -5.47 16.00
C SER A 29 9.12 -4.32 16.70
N THR A 30 10.38 -4.11 16.37
CA THR A 30 11.18 -3.02 16.95
C THR A 30 10.57 -1.65 16.57
N PHE A 31 10.18 -1.49 15.31
CA PHE A 31 9.57 -0.25 14.85
C PHE A 31 8.26 0.00 15.61
N ALA A 32 7.42 -1.02 15.74
CA ALA A 32 6.14 -0.89 16.43
C ALA A 32 6.32 -0.50 17.89
N ASP A 33 7.29 -1.10 18.59
CA ASP A 33 7.57 -0.78 19.97
C ASP A 33 7.94 0.70 20.13
N TRP A 34 8.85 1.19 19.28
CA TRP A 34 9.24 2.59 19.34
C TRP A 34 8.11 3.53 18.98
N ALA A 35 7.32 3.19 17.95
CA ALA A 35 6.16 4.00 17.58
C ALA A 35 5.19 4.14 18.74
N HIS A 36 4.87 3.04 19.43
CA HIS A 36 3.97 3.06 20.57
C HIS A 36 4.49 3.92 21.72
N ARG A 37 5.80 3.91 21.95
CA ARG A 37 6.41 4.75 22.99
C ARG A 37 6.22 6.23 22.72
N TYR A 38 6.12 6.62 21.45
CA TYR A 38 5.89 8.01 21.06
C TYR A 38 4.41 8.31 20.84
N GLY A 39 3.52 7.40 21.19
CA GLY A 39 2.09 7.64 21.12
C GLY A 39 1.46 7.37 19.75
N PHE A 40 2.20 6.76 18.82
CA PHE A 40 1.66 6.41 17.51
C PHE A 40 0.96 5.07 17.57
N SER A 41 -0.14 4.94 16.83
CA SER A 41 -0.86 3.69 16.67
C SER A 41 -0.82 3.25 15.20
N LEU A 42 -1.09 1.98 14.98
CA LEU A 42 -1.04 1.39 13.64
C LEU A 42 -2.27 1.82 12.83
N VAL A 43 -2.03 2.22 11.59
CA VAL A 43 -3.08 2.45 10.61
C VAL A 43 -2.78 1.58 9.39
N ILE A 44 -3.78 0.82 8.97
CA ILE A 44 -3.68 -0.01 7.76
C ILE A 44 -4.81 0.43 6.83
N THR A 45 -4.46 0.95 5.67
CA THR A 45 -5.42 1.33 4.65
C THR A 45 -5.47 0.27 3.55
N PRO A 46 -6.55 0.23 2.75
CA PRO A 46 -6.63 -0.75 1.67
C PRO A 46 -5.50 -0.61 0.65
N VAL A 47 -5.21 -1.70 -0.05
CA VAL A 47 -4.16 -1.72 -1.07
C VAL A 47 -4.55 -0.91 -2.31
N PHE A 48 -5.83 -0.67 -2.51
CA PHE A 48 -6.34 0.16 -3.60
C PHE A 48 -7.34 1.16 -3.05
N GLU A 49 -7.50 2.26 -3.75
CA GLU A 49 -8.38 3.36 -3.37
C GLU A 49 -9.15 3.82 -4.60
N ASP A 50 -10.23 4.59 -4.38
CA ASP A 50 -10.85 5.32 -5.47
C ASP A 50 -9.79 6.21 -6.12
N VAL A 51 -9.75 6.21 -7.44
CA VAL A 51 -8.72 6.97 -8.18
C VAL A 51 -8.74 8.46 -7.83
N GLY A 52 -9.91 8.99 -7.45
CA GLY A 52 -10.05 10.40 -7.06
C GLY A 52 -9.23 10.77 -5.83
N VAL A 53 -8.95 9.82 -4.95
CA VAL A 53 -8.12 10.07 -3.77
C VAL A 53 -6.73 10.57 -4.18
N PHE A 54 -6.16 9.95 -5.21
CA PHE A 54 -4.81 10.32 -5.65
C PHE A 54 -4.81 11.58 -6.50
N HIS A 55 -5.86 11.81 -7.27
CA HIS A 55 -5.98 13.05 -8.05
C HIS A 55 -6.05 14.29 -7.15
N ARG A 56 -6.79 14.20 -6.05
CA ARG A 56 -6.92 15.33 -5.12
C ARG A 56 -5.71 15.47 -4.22
N GLY A 57 -5.14 14.33 -3.79
CA GLY A 57 -4.05 14.34 -2.81
C GLY A 57 -2.72 14.81 -3.38
N ILE A 58 -2.43 14.46 -4.64
CA ILE A 58 -1.14 14.74 -5.26
C ILE A 58 -1.20 15.99 -6.14
N GLY A 59 -2.42 16.42 -6.51
CA GLY A 59 -2.62 17.53 -7.42
C GLY A 59 -2.40 17.16 -8.88
N GLU A 60 -2.85 18.03 -9.78
CA GLU A 60 -2.76 17.79 -11.20
C GLU A 60 -1.32 17.87 -11.75
N ALA A 61 -0.41 18.43 -10.97
CA ALA A 61 0.97 18.66 -11.40
C ALA A 61 1.81 17.39 -11.47
N SER A 62 1.28 16.26 -11.00
CA SER A 62 2.05 15.01 -10.96
C SER A 62 1.62 14.06 -12.07
N ASP A 63 1.89 14.45 -13.32
CA ASP A 63 1.68 13.57 -14.47
C ASP A 63 2.43 12.25 -14.31
N VAL A 64 3.56 12.27 -13.61
CA VAL A 64 4.37 11.08 -13.38
C VAL A 64 3.61 10.06 -12.55
N ALA A 65 2.93 10.50 -11.48
CA ALA A 65 2.13 9.60 -10.65
C ALA A 65 0.98 8.99 -11.44
N ARG A 66 0.35 9.75 -12.32
CA ARG A 66 -0.74 9.24 -13.16
C ARG A 66 -0.28 8.15 -14.11
N LYS A 67 0.90 8.34 -14.72
CA LYS A 67 1.43 7.38 -15.69
C LYS A 67 1.90 6.09 -15.05
N GLU A 68 2.26 6.16 -13.77
CA GLU A 68 2.79 5.00 -13.05
C GLU A 68 1.74 4.27 -12.23
N MET A 69 0.54 4.84 -12.07
CA MET A 69 -0.53 4.19 -11.32
C MET A 69 -1.18 3.05 -12.12
N TYR A 70 -1.44 1.94 -11.45
CA TYR A 70 -2.23 0.86 -12.00
C TYR A 70 -3.70 1.14 -11.70
N VAL A 71 -4.46 1.43 -12.75
CA VAL A 71 -5.88 1.80 -12.65
C VAL A 71 -6.73 0.65 -13.20
N PHE A 72 -7.81 0.35 -12.50
CA PHE A 72 -8.72 -0.72 -12.94
C PHE A 72 -10.15 -0.38 -12.55
N LYS A 73 -11.10 -1.05 -13.20
CA LYS A 73 -12.51 -0.95 -12.86
C LYS A 73 -12.98 -2.24 -12.20
N ASP A 74 -13.83 -2.11 -11.19
CA ASP A 74 -14.45 -3.26 -10.58
C ASP A 74 -15.75 -3.63 -11.35
N ARG A 75 -16.44 -4.66 -10.88
CA ARG A 75 -17.67 -5.11 -11.51
C ARG A 75 -18.82 -4.10 -11.39
N GLY A 76 -18.74 -3.18 -10.44
CA GLY A 76 -19.70 -2.09 -10.27
C GLY A 76 -19.35 -0.83 -11.04
N ASP A 77 -18.42 -0.92 -11.98
CA ASP A 77 -17.97 0.19 -12.84
C ASP A 77 -17.31 1.33 -12.05
N ARG A 78 -16.80 1.03 -10.86
CA ARG A 78 -16.04 1.98 -10.07
C ARG A 78 -14.57 1.93 -10.47
N THR A 79 -13.94 3.10 -10.55
CA THR A 79 -12.54 3.21 -10.97
C THR A 79 -11.63 3.32 -9.76
N TYR A 80 -10.75 2.35 -9.64
CA TYR A 80 -9.79 2.25 -8.54
C TYR A 80 -8.35 2.29 -9.06
N ALA A 81 -7.43 2.63 -8.18
CA ALA A 81 -6.01 2.53 -8.45
C ALA A 81 -5.31 1.80 -7.31
N LEU A 82 -4.32 0.97 -7.66
CA LEU A 82 -3.40 0.46 -6.64
C LEU A 82 -2.64 1.66 -6.07
N ARG A 83 -2.52 1.70 -4.75
CA ARG A 83 -1.90 2.86 -4.08
C ARG A 83 -0.45 3.04 -4.53
N PRO A 84 -0.11 4.21 -5.12
CA PRO A 84 1.28 4.50 -5.48
C PRO A 84 2.07 5.06 -4.30
N GLU A 85 1.36 5.51 -3.25
CA GLU A 85 1.96 6.07 -2.05
C GLU A 85 0.98 5.96 -0.89
N GLY A 86 1.38 6.33 0.33
CA GLY A 86 0.57 6.11 1.52
C GLY A 86 -0.06 7.36 2.13
N THR A 87 0.40 8.55 1.77
CA THR A 87 -0.06 9.77 2.43
C THR A 87 -1.52 10.08 2.12
N ALA A 88 -1.91 10.05 0.84
CA ALA A 88 -3.28 10.35 0.45
C ALA A 88 -4.30 9.37 1.05
N PRO A 89 -4.05 8.04 1.08
CA PRO A 89 -4.94 7.13 1.79
C PRO A 89 -5.09 7.42 3.28
N ILE A 90 -4.02 7.81 3.96
CA ILE A 90 -4.09 8.17 5.38
C ILE A 90 -4.96 9.41 5.57
N VAL A 91 -4.81 10.42 4.72
CA VAL A 91 -5.63 11.63 4.78
C VAL A 91 -7.10 11.29 4.52
N ARG A 92 -7.37 10.45 3.51
CA ARG A 92 -8.74 9.99 3.23
C ARG A 92 -9.34 9.29 4.43
N ALA A 93 -8.59 8.39 5.08
CA ALA A 93 -9.06 7.67 6.25
C ALA A 93 -9.35 8.63 7.41
N PHE A 94 -8.48 9.60 7.63
CA PHE A 94 -8.69 10.60 8.67
C PHE A 94 -9.96 11.40 8.43
N ILE A 95 -10.17 11.88 7.20
CA ILE A 95 -11.34 12.68 6.86
C ILE A 95 -12.62 11.84 7.00
N GLN A 96 -12.60 10.61 6.51
CA GLN A 96 -13.77 9.72 6.55
C GLN A 96 -14.20 9.42 7.97
N HIS A 97 -13.27 9.12 8.84
CA HIS A 97 -13.59 8.69 10.20
C HIS A 97 -13.59 9.85 11.20
N GLN A 98 -12.95 10.95 10.87
CA GLN A 98 -12.85 12.15 11.72
C GLN A 98 -12.70 11.81 13.19
N PRO A 99 -11.59 11.15 13.58
CA PRO A 99 -11.41 10.79 14.98
C PRO A 99 -11.40 12.06 15.83
N THR A 100 -12.27 12.09 16.81
CA THR A 100 -12.38 13.21 17.75
C THR A 100 -11.43 13.02 18.92
#